data_745e1a5754b3152e9e112098fcb31013
#
_entry.id   745e1a5754b3152e9e112098fcb31013
#
_cell.length_a   1.000
_cell.length_b   1.000
_cell.length_c   1.000
_cell.angle_alpha   90.00
_cell.angle_beta   90.00
_cell.angle_gamma   90.00
#
_symmetry.space_group_name_H-M   'P 1'
#
loop_
_entity.id
_entity.type
_entity.pdbx_description
1 polymer ?
#
loop_
_entity_poly.entity_id
_entity_poly.type
_entity_poly.pdbx_seq_one_letter_code
_entity_poly.pdbx_strand_id
1 'polypeptide(L)'
;MTYDPFIYLYKSVFLQRIADYVRTGHVHWTSGEVTASKAAALAKKFDRLYGVGRSRHQRAWARQKGEASAVLLFYRRPGRSSASPVPSPDGGRQTTDEACRTADAAEPRLVWMLLVTEGEHLAPRLERLHHAPDPSGRVRVDELELVALPRTGQTRPAWTWRMTEDAVQGWRATLIDCARRQPWRLGFEVQQLARLPGFAACRAQVKKLMQLARGEHRRRLPGEPALGCPRQPYLARLPDAGLRLSALMRAQPGIASTLR
;
A
#
# COMPACT_ATOMS: atom_id res chain seq x y z
N MET A 1 17.71 -24.72 2.83
CA MET A 1 16.36 -24.38 2.30
C MET A 1 16.46 -23.03 1.61
N THR A 2 16.02 -22.92 0.37
CA THR A 2 16.01 -21.63 -0.34
C THR A 2 14.87 -20.77 0.22
N TYR A 3 15.15 -19.51 0.56
CA TYR A 3 14.16 -18.57 1.04
C TYR A 3 13.08 -18.34 -0.03
N ASP A 4 11.84 -18.65 0.30
CA ASP A 4 10.67 -18.47 -0.55
C ASP A 4 9.73 -17.42 0.10
N PRO A 5 9.80 -16.14 -0.33
CA PRO A 5 9.08 -15.05 0.31
C PRO A 5 7.58 -15.16 0.11
N PHE A 6 6.85 -14.62 1.10
CA PHE A 6 5.40 -14.46 1.02
C PHE A 6 5.04 -13.18 0.27
N ILE A 7 4.07 -13.27 -0.64
CA ILE A 7 3.57 -12.15 -1.44
C ILE A 7 2.16 -11.82 -0.99
N TYR A 8 1.96 -10.62 -0.48
CA TYR A 8 0.65 -10.11 -0.09
C TYR A 8 -0.16 -9.74 -1.33
N LEU A 9 -1.43 -10.15 -1.37
CA LEU A 9 -2.36 -9.83 -2.46
C LEU A 9 -3.20 -8.58 -2.16
N TYR A 10 -3.40 -8.27 -0.88
CA TYR A 10 -4.19 -7.12 -0.45
C TYR A 10 -3.30 -6.02 0.14
N LYS A 11 -3.43 -4.81 -0.40
CA LYS A 11 -2.69 -3.62 0.08
C LYS A 11 -2.88 -3.39 1.57
N SER A 12 -4.12 -3.55 2.07
CA SER A 12 -4.44 -3.35 3.49
C SER A 12 -3.66 -4.28 4.41
N VAL A 13 -3.48 -5.55 4.01
CA VAL A 13 -2.69 -6.54 4.76
C VAL A 13 -1.21 -6.15 4.74
N PHE A 14 -0.67 -5.82 3.57
CA PHE A 14 0.71 -5.38 3.41
C PHE A 14 1.03 -4.17 4.29
N LEU A 15 0.16 -3.15 4.29
CA LEU A 15 0.29 -1.96 5.14
C LEU A 15 0.25 -2.31 6.64
N GLN A 16 -0.61 -3.23 7.06
CA GLN A 16 -0.67 -3.69 8.45
C GLN A 16 0.65 -4.36 8.86
N ARG A 17 1.23 -5.21 8.00
CA ARG A 17 2.51 -5.89 8.32
C ARG A 17 3.69 -4.93 8.39
N ILE A 18 3.74 -3.94 7.51
CA ILE A 18 4.75 -2.87 7.62
C ILE A 18 4.65 -2.17 8.97
N ALA A 19 3.44 -1.74 9.35
CA ALA A 19 3.23 -1.08 10.65
C ALA A 19 3.60 -1.97 11.84
N ASP A 20 3.35 -3.29 11.76
CA ASP A 20 3.76 -4.25 12.79
C ASP A 20 5.27 -4.34 12.93
N TYR A 21 5.99 -4.44 11.80
CA TYR A 21 7.45 -4.51 11.83
C TYR A 21 8.06 -3.21 12.35
N VAL A 22 7.58 -2.06 11.89
CA VAL A 22 8.05 -0.76 12.40
C VAL A 22 7.79 -0.63 13.91
N ARG A 23 6.60 -1.04 14.38
CA ARG A 23 6.27 -1.06 15.82
C ARG A 23 7.20 -1.97 16.63
N THR A 24 7.75 -3.02 16.04
CA THR A 24 8.68 -3.96 16.68
C THR A 24 10.15 -3.59 16.48
N GLY A 25 10.44 -2.37 16.02
CA GLY A 25 11.79 -1.81 15.94
C GLY A 25 12.47 -1.89 14.57
N HIS A 26 11.80 -2.35 13.50
CA HIS A 26 12.34 -2.33 12.14
C HIS A 26 12.12 -0.94 11.54
N VAL A 27 12.87 0.04 12.03
CA VAL A 27 12.66 1.46 11.72
C VAL A 27 13.42 1.95 10.48
N HIS A 28 14.44 1.22 10.05
CA HIS A 28 15.15 1.51 8.81
C HIS A 28 14.52 0.79 7.64
N TRP A 29 14.34 1.46 6.51
CA TRP A 29 13.65 0.85 5.38
C TRP A 29 14.13 1.37 4.03
N THR A 30 13.94 0.54 3.01
CA THR A 30 14.01 0.92 1.60
C THR A 30 12.98 0.11 0.82
N SER A 31 12.59 0.57 -0.35
CA SER A 31 11.60 -0.11 -1.19
C SER A 31 11.88 0.10 -2.67
N GLY A 32 11.22 -0.72 -3.48
CA GLY A 32 11.27 -0.58 -4.93
C GLY A 32 10.25 -1.50 -5.60
N GLU A 33 10.34 -1.58 -6.90
CA GLU A 33 9.50 -2.46 -7.70
C GLU A 33 10.37 -3.45 -8.48
N VAL A 34 9.83 -4.64 -8.67
CA VAL A 34 10.50 -5.72 -9.41
C VAL A 34 9.45 -6.54 -10.16
N THR A 35 9.80 -7.10 -11.30
CA THR A 35 8.95 -8.07 -11.98
C THR A 35 8.98 -9.41 -11.26
N ALA A 36 7.92 -10.21 -11.40
CA ALA A 36 7.83 -11.50 -10.72
C ALA A 36 9.01 -12.43 -11.07
N SER A 37 9.48 -12.42 -12.32
CA SER A 37 10.66 -13.19 -12.79
C SER A 37 11.94 -12.83 -12.05
N LYS A 38 12.16 -11.54 -11.76
CA LYS A 38 13.35 -11.04 -11.06
C LYS A 38 13.23 -11.10 -9.53
N ALA A 39 12.01 -11.28 -9.00
CA ALA A 39 11.76 -11.27 -7.55
C ALA A 39 12.49 -12.40 -6.82
N ALA A 40 12.60 -13.58 -7.44
CA ALA A 40 13.34 -14.72 -6.86
C ALA A 40 14.83 -14.42 -6.71
N ALA A 41 15.45 -13.81 -7.71
CA ALA A 41 16.86 -13.41 -7.67
C ALA A 41 17.10 -12.33 -6.60
N LEU A 42 16.19 -11.34 -6.50
CA LEU A 42 16.22 -10.29 -5.47
C LEU A 42 16.10 -10.91 -4.07
N ALA A 43 15.13 -11.80 -3.87
CA ALA A 43 14.91 -12.47 -2.58
C ALA A 43 16.15 -13.29 -2.16
N LYS A 44 16.75 -14.04 -3.09
CA LYS A 44 17.99 -14.80 -2.85
C LYS A 44 19.16 -13.87 -2.53
N LYS A 45 19.32 -12.76 -3.26
CA LYS A 45 20.36 -11.74 -2.97
C LYS A 45 20.19 -11.18 -1.55
N PHE A 46 18.98 -10.77 -1.17
CA PHE A 46 18.72 -10.18 0.13
C PHE A 46 18.79 -11.20 1.27
N ASP A 47 18.46 -12.46 1.01
CA ASP A 47 18.64 -13.51 2.02
C ASP A 47 20.12 -13.76 2.30
N ARG A 48 20.94 -13.86 1.24
CA ARG A 48 22.39 -14.02 1.38
C ARG A 48 23.07 -12.85 2.08
N LEU A 49 22.69 -11.61 1.75
CA LEU A 49 23.34 -10.39 2.28
C LEU A 49 22.78 -9.97 3.64
N TYR A 50 21.48 -10.12 3.85
CA TYR A 50 20.78 -9.53 5.00
C TYR A 50 20.07 -10.56 5.88
N GLY A 51 20.07 -11.84 5.50
CA GLY A 51 19.45 -12.90 6.28
C GLY A 51 17.94 -12.73 6.45
N VAL A 52 17.23 -12.22 5.41
CA VAL A 52 15.78 -11.98 5.48
C VAL A 52 14.97 -13.25 5.69
N GLY A 53 15.51 -14.43 5.32
CA GLY A 53 14.91 -15.74 5.56
C GLY A 53 15.10 -16.30 6.98
N ARG A 54 15.82 -15.60 7.86
CA ARG A 54 15.99 -16.02 9.26
C ARG A 54 14.65 -16.20 9.94
N SER A 55 14.51 -17.28 10.72
CA SER A 55 13.32 -17.54 11.53
C SER A 55 13.12 -16.48 12.62
N ARG A 56 11.94 -16.44 13.22
CA ARG A 56 11.66 -15.53 14.35
C ARG A 56 12.65 -15.72 15.51
N HIS A 57 13.00 -16.95 15.82
CA HIS A 57 13.96 -17.27 16.88
C HIS A 57 15.38 -16.80 16.52
N GLN A 58 15.85 -17.05 15.30
CA GLN A 58 17.14 -16.58 14.85
C GLN A 58 17.26 -15.05 14.87
N ARG A 59 16.18 -14.34 14.46
CA ARG A 59 16.13 -12.88 14.55
C ARG A 59 16.13 -12.37 15.99
N ALA A 60 15.44 -13.05 16.90
CA ALA A 60 15.45 -12.68 18.32
C ALA A 60 16.85 -12.85 18.92
N TRP A 61 17.51 -13.95 18.60
CA TRP A 61 18.87 -14.23 19.06
C TRP A 61 19.91 -13.25 18.49
N ALA A 62 19.83 -12.91 17.20
CA ALA A 62 20.69 -11.90 16.58
C ALA A 62 20.56 -10.54 17.30
N ARG A 63 19.33 -10.11 17.63
CA ARG A 63 19.11 -8.88 18.38
C ARG A 63 19.72 -8.88 19.79
N GLN A 64 19.71 -10.04 20.49
CA GLN A 64 20.35 -10.18 21.78
C GLN A 64 21.87 -9.97 21.68
N LYS A 65 22.47 -10.24 20.54
CA LYS A 65 23.89 -10.03 20.26
C LYS A 65 24.22 -8.62 19.71
N GLY A 66 23.25 -7.72 19.62
CA GLY A 66 23.42 -6.40 19.01
C GLY A 66 23.41 -6.38 17.48
N GLU A 67 23.18 -7.53 16.83
CA GLU A 67 23.04 -7.60 15.38
C GLU A 67 21.66 -7.11 14.95
N ALA A 68 21.59 -6.38 13.85
CA ALA A 68 20.31 -6.00 13.27
C ALA A 68 19.63 -7.19 12.60
N SER A 69 18.31 -7.08 12.52
CA SER A 69 17.43 -8.06 11.88
C SER A 69 16.76 -7.41 10.67
N ALA A 70 16.74 -8.11 9.55
CA ALA A 70 16.09 -7.66 8.33
C ALA A 70 14.88 -8.53 7.96
N VAL A 71 13.88 -7.91 7.34
CA VAL A 71 12.68 -8.55 6.82
C VAL A 71 12.37 -7.99 5.43
N LEU A 72 12.04 -8.87 4.50
CA LEU A 72 11.63 -8.52 3.15
C LEU A 72 10.17 -8.87 2.95
N LEU A 73 9.37 -7.87 2.56
CA LEU A 73 7.95 -8.01 2.27
C LEU A 73 7.72 -7.76 0.78
N PHE A 74 6.81 -8.53 0.18
CA PHE A 74 6.37 -8.32 -1.20
C PHE A 74 4.87 -8.09 -1.25
N TYR A 75 4.44 -7.19 -2.13
CA TYR A 75 3.04 -6.94 -2.42
C TYR A 75 2.83 -6.95 -3.94
N ARG A 76 1.85 -7.75 -4.39
CA ARG A 76 1.42 -7.75 -5.78
C ARG A 76 0.46 -6.61 -6.01
N ARG A 77 0.87 -5.60 -6.78
CA ARG A 77 -0.10 -4.60 -7.26
C ARG A 77 -1.12 -5.27 -8.16
N PRO A 78 -2.43 -5.02 -7.95
CA PRO A 78 -3.42 -5.37 -8.96
C PRO A 78 -3.03 -4.66 -10.25
N GLY A 79 -3.08 -5.38 -11.37
CA GLY A 79 -2.86 -4.78 -12.69
C GLY A 79 -3.75 -3.56 -12.82
N ARG A 80 -3.26 -2.49 -13.43
CA ARG A 80 -4.11 -1.39 -13.86
C ARG A 80 -5.04 -1.98 -14.92
N SER A 81 -6.21 -2.44 -14.52
CA SER A 81 -7.32 -2.55 -15.43
C SER A 81 -7.57 -1.13 -15.96
N SER A 82 -7.35 -0.92 -17.22
CA SER A 82 -7.62 0.33 -17.94
C SER A 82 -9.12 0.60 -18.09
N ALA A 83 -9.93 0.07 -17.20
CA ALA A 83 -11.35 0.27 -17.14
C ALA A 83 -11.70 1.26 -16.02
N SER A 84 -11.47 2.55 -16.27
CA SER A 84 -12.48 3.54 -15.92
C SER A 84 -13.45 3.56 -17.09
N PRO A 85 -14.64 3.00 -17.00
CA PRO A 85 -15.66 3.26 -17.98
C PRO A 85 -16.18 4.68 -17.73
N VAL A 86 -15.63 5.64 -18.46
CA VAL A 86 -16.39 6.84 -18.78
C VAL A 86 -17.46 6.34 -19.75
N PRO A 87 -18.75 6.37 -19.43
CA PRO A 87 -19.78 6.08 -20.39
C PRO A 87 -19.78 7.22 -21.42
N SER A 88 -19.24 6.98 -22.60
CA SER A 88 -19.46 7.85 -23.75
C SER A 88 -20.91 7.67 -24.20
N PRO A 89 -21.64 8.77 -24.50
CA PRO A 89 -23.06 8.69 -24.87
C PRO A 89 -23.32 8.26 -26.32
N ASP A 90 -22.34 7.74 -27.04
CA ASP A 90 -22.53 7.28 -28.42
C ASP A 90 -22.46 5.75 -28.52
N GLY A 91 -23.61 5.16 -28.87
CA GLY A 91 -23.84 3.74 -29.07
C GLY A 91 -23.08 3.15 -30.26
N GLY A 92 -21.81 2.88 -30.10
CA GLY A 92 -21.00 2.07 -31.00
C GLY A 92 -20.80 0.68 -30.41
N ARG A 93 -21.44 -0.32 -31.00
CA ARG A 93 -21.35 -1.75 -30.71
C ARG A 93 -19.95 -2.24 -31.08
N GLN A 94 -18.98 -2.15 -30.15
CA GLN A 94 -17.69 -2.80 -30.31
C GLN A 94 -17.67 -4.11 -29.54
N THR A 95 -17.33 -5.16 -30.27
CA THR A 95 -17.27 -6.55 -29.84
C THR A 95 -16.30 -6.72 -28.67
N THR A 96 -16.84 -7.26 -27.56
CA THR A 96 -16.21 -7.41 -26.25
C THR A 96 -15.11 -8.48 -26.18
N ASP A 97 -14.73 -9.11 -27.28
CA ASP A 97 -13.81 -10.27 -27.28
C ASP A 97 -12.33 -9.94 -27.48
N GLU A 98 -11.97 -8.78 -28.01
CA GLU A 98 -10.58 -8.42 -28.28
C GLU A 98 -9.90 -7.65 -27.12
N ALA A 99 -10.67 -6.90 -26.34
CA ALA A 99 -10.16 -6.15 -25.18
C ALA A 99 -9.79 -7.03 -23.98
N CYS A 100 -10.35 -8.25 -23.91
CA CYS A 100 -10.07 -9.19 -22.81
C CYS A 100 -8.74 -9.95 -23.00
N ARG A 101 -8.27 -10.11 -24.23
CA ARG A 101 -7.05 -10.91 -24.54
C ARG A 101 -5.74 -10.16 -24.43
N THR A 102 -5.73 -8.82 -24.45
CA THR A 102 -4.49 -8.01 -24.39
C THR A 102 -4.12 -7.57 -22.96
N ALA A 103 -5.01 -7.69 -21.99
CA ALA A 103 -4.74 -7.31 -20.61
C ALA A 103 -3.95 -8.38 -19.80
N ASP A 104 -3.83 -9.61 -20.32
CA ASP A 104 -3.24 -10.76 -19.61
C ASP A 104 -1.73 -10.97 -19.87
N ALA A 105 -1.10 -10.17 -20.73
CA ALA A 105 0.28 -10.42 -21.17
C ALA A 105 1.35 -9.65 -20.38
N ALA A 106 0.99 -8.72 -19.50
CA ALA A 106 1.99 -7.97 -18.74
C ALA A 106 2.41 -8.73 -17.47
N GLU A 107 3.70 -9.04 -17.37
CA GLU A 107 4.27 -9.66 -16.19
C GLU A 107 3.93 -8.90 -14.91
N PRO A 108 3.45 -9.55 -13.83
CA PRO A 108 3.03 -8.88 -12.61
C PRO A 108 4.20 -8.15 -11.95
N ARG A 109 3.98 -6.90 -11.61
CA ARG A 109 4.91 -6.10 -10.82
C ARG A 109 4.67 -6.32 -9.35
N LEU A 110 5.75 -6.52 -8.62
CA LEU A 110 5.77 -6.67 -7.18
C LEU A 110 6.45 -5.45 -6.56
N VAL A 111 5.78 -4.82 -5.64
CA VAL A 111 6.40 -3.84 -4.73
C VAL A 111 7.12 -4.64 -3.66
N TRP A 112 8.38 -4.33 -3.41
CA TRP A 112 9.14 -4.91 -2.31
C TRP A 112 9.50 -3.84 -1.28
N MET A 113 9.62 -4.26 -0.03
CA MET A 113 10.06 -3.42 1.07
C MET A 113 11.00 -4.21 1.97
N LEU A 114 12.21 -3.69 2.14
CA LEU A 114 13.19 -4.17 3.11
C LEU A 114 13.05 -3.31 4.37
N LEU A 115 12.87 -3.96 5.50
CA LEU A 115 12.77 -3.34 6.82
C LEU A 115 13.87 -3.90 7.71
N VAL A 116 14.61 -3.03 8.41
CA VAL A 116 15.79 -3.39 9.20
C VAL A 116 15.69 -2.76 10.59
N THR A 117 16.06 -3.50 11.62
CA THR A 117 16.18 -2.95 12.99
C THR A 117 17.49 -2.18 13.14
N GLU A 118 17.61 -1.44 14.22
CA GLU A 118 18.91 -0.92 14.66
C GLU A 118 19.88 -2.05 14.99
N GLY A 119 21.17 -1.76 14.92
CA GLY A 119 22.25 -2.71 15.20
C GLY A 119 23.24 -2.86 14.05
N GLU A 120 24.28 -3.68 14.25
CA GLU A 120 25.28 -3.95 13.22
C GLU A 120 24.69 -4.75 12.08
N HIS A 121 24.83 -4.23 10.85
CA HIS A 121 24.32 -4.88 9.64
C HIS A 121 24.99 -4.36 8.36
N LEU A 122 24.96 -5.17 7.30
CA LEU A 122 25.46 -4.76 5.98
C LEU A 122 24.49 -3.81 5.24
N ALA A 123 23.18 -3.87 5.53
CA ALA A 123 22.19 -3.12 4.78
C ALA A 123 22.44 -1.59 4.76
N PRO A 124 22.79 -0.91 5.86
CA PRO A 124 23.10 0.53 5.82
C PRO A 124 24.31 0.90 4.97
N ARG A 125 25.21 -0.05 4.70
CA ARG A 125 26.40 0.16 3.87
C ARG A 125 26.13 -0.04 2.38
N LEU A 126 25.16 -0.88 2.05
CA LEU A 126 24.87 -1.31 0.68
C LEU A 126 23.58 -0.70 0.09
N GLU A 127 22.66 -0.28 0.94
CA GLU A 127 21.36 0.27 0.55
C GLU A 127 21.17 1.66 1.16
N ARG A 128 20.52 2.55 0.41
CA ARG A 128 20.09 3.86 0.95
C ARG A 128 18.86 3.63 1.81
N LEU A 129 19.03 3.58 3.12
CA LEU A 129 17.94 3.39 4.06
C LEU A 129 17.35 4.72 4.50
N HIS A 130 16.03 4.75 4.65
CA HIS A 130 15.28 5.81 5.31
C HIS A 130 14.96 5.41 6.74
N HIS A 131 14.77 6.38 7.62
CA HIS A 131 14.41 6.14 9.02
C HIS A 131 12.95 6.53 9.25
N ALA A 132 12.08 5.55 9.53
CA ALA A 132 10.63 5.72 9.57
C ALA A 132 10.11 6.75 10.59
N PRO A 133 10.73 6.95 11.77
CA PRO A 133 10.35 8.02 12.70
C PRO A 133 10.57 9.44 12.17
N ASP A 134 11.54 9.63 11.29
CA ASP A 134 11.87 10.96 10.78
C ASP A 134 10.81 11.45 9.79
N PRO A 135 10.40 12.71 9.84
CA PRO A 135 9.44 13.27 8.91
C PRO A 135 9.80 13.09 7.43
N SER A 136 11.08 13.22 7.08
CA SER A 136 11.60 13.02 5.73
C SER A 136 11.80 11.54 5.36
N GLY A 137 11.91 10.66 6.36
CA GLY A 137 12.16 9.23 6.24
C GLY A 137 10.93 8.35 6.42
N ARG A 138 9.73 8.91 6.57
CA ARG A 138 8.50 8.14 6.77
C ARG A 138 8.31 7.09 5.70
N VAL A 139 7.84 5.92 6.11
CA VAL A 139 7.46 4.87 5.16
C VAL A 139 6.30 5.34 4.31
N ARG A 140 6.45 5.28 2.99
CA ARG A 140 5.41 5.66 2.02
C ARG A 140 5.07 4.49 1.13
N VAL A 141 3.77 4.29 0.93
CA VAL A 141 3.22 3.32 -0.03
C VAL A 141 2.11 4.02 -0.79
N ASP A 142 2.34 4.34 -2.05
CA ASP A 142 1.47 5.17 -2.88
C ASP A 142 1.14 6.52 -2.17
N GLU A 143 -0.14 6.80 -1.97
CA GLU A 143 -0.65 8.03 -1.35
C GLU A 143 -0.68 7.99 0.19
N LEU A 144 -0.15 6.93 0.81
CA LEU A 144 -0.18 6.73 2.25
C LEU A 144 1.22 6.82 2.87
N GLU A 145 1.30 7.44 4.03
CA GLU A 145 2.51 7.48 4.86
C GLU A 145 2.23 6.93 6.26
N LEU A 146 3.22 6.23 6.82
CA LEU A 146 3.16 5.68 8.17
C LEU A 146 3.65 6.72 9.17
N VAL A 147 2.84 6.99 10.20
CA VAL A 147 3.15 7.99 11.23
C VAL A 147 2.92 7.43 12.63
N ALA A 148 3.70 7.90 13.58
CA ALA A 148 3.51 7.64 15.00
C ALA A 148 2.68 8.79 15.61
N LEU A 149 1.49 8.49 16.11
CA LEU A 149 0.61 9.48 16.73
C LEU A 149 0.42 9.18 18.23
N PRO A 150 0.40 10.21 19.08
CA PRO A 150 0.13 10.05 20.49
C PRO A 150 -1.28 9.46 20.69
N ARG A 151 -1.45 8.63 21.71
CA ARG A 151 -2.75 8.09 22.13
C ARG A 151 -3.05 8.56 23.54
N THR A 152 -4.27 9.02 23.76
CA THR A 152 -4.74 9.40 25.08
C THR A 152 -4.58 8.23 26.05
N GLY A 153 -3.93 8.48 27.20
CA GLY A 153 -3.71 7.47 28.24
C GLY A 153 -2.62 6.44 27.95
N GLN A 154 -1.81 6.61 26.90
CA GLN A 154 -0.70 5.71 26.59
C GLN A 154 0.61 6.50 26.42
N THR A 155 1.69 5.99 27.03
CA THR A 155 3.04 6.60 26.92
C THR A 155 3.69 6.35 25.56
N ARG A 156 3.32 5.24 24.88
CA ARG A 156 3.88 4.91 23.55
C ARG A 156 2.95 5.38 22.43
N PRO A 157 3.47 6.07 21.43
CA PRO A 157 2.69 6.47 20.27
C PRO A 157 2.23 5.23 19.48
N ALA A 158 1.08 5.36 18.82
CA ALA A 158 0.56 4.32 17.93
C ALA A 158 0.95 4.60 16.49
N TRP A 159 1.53 3.61 15.84
CA TRP A 159 1.79 3.65 14.42
C TRP A 159 0.48 3.46 13.64
N THR A 160 0.22 4.38 12.71
CA THR A 160 -0.98 4.37 11.87
C THR A 160 -0.69 4.99 10.52
N TRP A 161 -1.44 4.57 9.51
CA TRP A 161 -1.35 5.14 8.17
C TRP A 161 -2.26 6.35 8.04
N ARG A 162 -1.78 7.37 7.33
CA ARG A 162 -2.55 8.52 6.89
C ARG A 162 -2.25 8.83 5.42
N MET A 163 -3.10 9.59 4.77
CA MET A 163 -2.76 10.15 3.45
C MET A 163 -1.61 11.13 3.58
N THR A 164 -0.74 11.16 2.57
CA THR A 164 0.26 12.23 2.42
C THR A 164 -0.44 13.58 2.27
N GLU A 165 0.27 14.65 2.55
CA GLU A 165 -0.28 16.00 2.39
C GLU A 165 -0.72 16.26 0.95
N ASP A 166 0.10 15.87 -0.04
CA ASP A 166 -0.20 16.00 -1.45
C ASP A 166 -1.49 15.26 -1.83
N ALA A 167 -1.69 14.05 -1.30
CA ALA A 167 -2.91 13.27 -1.53
C ALA A 167 -4.15 13.96 -0.91
N VAL A 168 -4.01 14.53 0.28
CA VAL A 168 -5.11 15.30 0.92
C VAL A 168 -5.46 16.53 0.10
N GLN A 169 -4.46 17.29 -0.38
CA GLN A 169 -4.68 18.46 -1.22
C GLN A 169 -5.27 18.08 -2.59
N GLY A 170 -4.81 16.98 -3.18
CA GLY A 170 -5.39 16.43 -4.41
C GLY A 170 -6.86 16.10 -4.25
N TRP A 171 -7.24 15.38 -3.19
CA TRP A 171 -8.64 15.09 -2.89
C TRP A 171 -9.47 16.35 -2.64
N ARG A 172 -8.90 17.32 -1.90
CA ARG A 172 -9.55 18.60 -1.65
C ARG A 172 -9.86 19.34 -2.96
N ALA A 173 -8.87 19.43 -3.86
CA ALA A 173 -9.05 20.06 -5.16
C ALA A 173 -10.11 19.34 -6.00
N THR A 174 -10.07 18.01 -6.06
CA THR A 174 -11.04 17.18 -6.78
C THR A 174 -12.45 17.40 -6.27
N LEU A 175 -12.67 17.40 -4.95
CA LEU A 175 -14.01 17.60 -4.36
C LEU A 175 -14.56 19.00 -4.65
N ILE A 176 -13.72 20.04 -4.56
CA ILE A 176 -14.11 21.42 -4.84
C ILE A 176 -14.43 21.59 -6.34
N ASP A 177 -13.57 21.08 -7.22
CA ASP A 177 -13.78 21.18 -8.67
C ASP A 177 -15.04 20.40 -9.10
N CYS A 178 -15.20 19.19 -8.59
CA CYS A 178 -16.38 18.37 -8.84
C CYS A 178 -17.66 19.09 -8.38
N ALA A 179 -17.68 19.65 -7.17
CA ALA A 179 -18.84 20.41 -6.66
C ALA A 179 -19.17 21.64 -7.52
N ARG A 180 -18.15 22.26 -8.15
CA ARG A 180 -18.32 23.45 -9.00
C ARG A 180 -18.80 23.13 -10.40
N ARG A 181 -18.22 22.12 -11.02
CA ARG A 181 -18.42 21.83 -12.45
C ARG A 181 -19.37 20.67 -12.70
N GLN A 182 -19.39 19.68 -11.79
CA GLN A 182 -20.14 18.43 -11.95
C GLN A 182 -20.74 17.96 -10.63
N PRO A 183 -21.65 18.76 -10.02
CA PRO A 183 -22.15 18.48 -8.67
C PRO A 183 -22.83 17.11 -8.55
N TRP A 184 -23.40 16.57 -9.63
CA TRP A 184 -23.99 15.23 -9.68
C TRP A 184 -22.97 14.10 -9.46
N ARG A 185 -21.68 14.31 -9.74
CA ARG A 185 -20.60 13.35 -9.51
C ARG A 185 -20.05 13.35 -8.09
N LEU A 186 -20.37 14.37 -7.29
CA LEU A 186 -19.77 14.53 -5.95
C LEU A 186 -20.07 13.33 -5.05
N GLY A 187 -21.24 12.71 -5.18
CA GLY A 187 -21.60 11.47 -4.48
C GLY A 187 -20.68 10.30 -4.82
N PHE A 188 -20.27 10.17 -6.08
CA PHE A 188 -19.33 9.16 -6.53
C PHE A 188 -17.94 9.41 -5.92
N GLU A 189 -17.43 10.63 -5.96
CA GLU A 189 -16.12 10.97 -5.38
C GLU A 189 -16.08 10.70 -3.87
N VAL A 190 -17.15 11.01 -3.15
CA VAL A 190 -17.27 10.71 -1.72
C VAL A 190 -17.29 9.20 -1.45
N GLN A 191 -17.89 8.39 -2.32
CA GLN A 191 -17.83 6.94 -2.22
C GLN A 191 -16.42 6.39 -2.48
N GLN A 192 -15.69 6.94 -3.45
CA GLN A 192 -14.28 6.56 -3.68
C GLN A 192 -13.41 6.90 -2.47
N LEU A 193 -13.60 8.09 -1.89
CA LEU A 193 -12.91 8.50 -0.67
C LEU A 193 -13.20 7.55 0.51
N ALA A 194 -14.42 7.05 0.65
CA ALA A 194 -14.80 6.10 1.70
C ALA A 194 -14.17 4.71 1.54
N ARG A 195 -13.71 4.35 0.33
CA ARG A 195 -13.01 3.08 0.04
C ARG A 195 -11.54 3.07 0.46
N LEU A 196 -10.98 4.22 0.82
CA LEU A 196 -9.61 4.28 1.34
C LEU A 196 -9.47 3.40 2.58
N PRO A 197 -8.28 2.84 2.87
CA PRO A 197 -8.07 1.97 4.02
C PRO A 197 -8.43 2.67 5.34
N GLY A 198 -9.27 2.03 6.16
CA GLY A 198 -9.85 2.59 7.38
C GLY A 198 -8.91 2.66 8.58
N PHE A 199 -7.64 3.03 8.39
CA PHE A 199 -6.70 3.31 9.48
C PHE A 199 -7.12 4.57 10.25
N ALA A 200 -6.83 4.62 11.54
CA ALA A 200 -7.33 5.69 12.43
C ALA A 200 -7.04 7.10 11.91
N ALA A 201 -5.80 7.38 11.51
CA ALA A 201 -5.42 8.71 11.00
C ALA A 201 -6.01 8.99 9.62
N CYS A 202 -6.03 8.01 8.71
CA CYS A 202 -6.67 8.14 7.40
C CYS A 202 -8.17 8.47 7.55
N ARG A 203 -8.88 7.77 8.45
CA ARG A 203 -10.30 8.04 8.74
C ARG A 203 -10.55 9.46 9.24
N ALA A 204 -9.65 10.00 10.07
CA ALA A 204 -9.76 11.39 10.51
C ALA A 204 -9.65 12.38 9.35
N GLN A 205 -8.74 12.14 8.39
CA GLN A 205 -8.60 12.95 7.18
C GLN A 205 -9.82 12.80 6.25
N VAL A 206 -10.27 11.57 6.00
CA VAL A 206 -11.48 11.29 5.20
C VAL A 206 -12.71 11.99 5.78
N LYS A 207 -12.89 11.96 7.11
CA LYS A 207 -13.99 12.70 7.77
C LYS A 207 -13.96 14.19 7.46
N LYS A 208 -12.78 14.82 7.50
CA LYS A 208 -12.60 16.24 7.18
C LYS A 208 -12.94 16.53 5.70
N LEU A 209 -12.49 15.68 4.78
CA LEU A 209 -12.78 15.81 3.35
C LEU A 209 -14.27 15.60 3.06
N MET A 210 -14.95 14.68 3.72
CA MET A 210 -16.40 14.51 3.63
C MET A 210 -17.17 15.72 4.16
N GLN A 211 -16.68 16.34 5.23
CA GLN A 211 -17.25 17.61 5.74
C GLN A 211 -17.09 18.74 4.72
N LEU A 212 -15.92 18.85 4.08
CA LEU A 212 -15.68 19.79 2.99
C LEU A 212 -16.68 19.55 1.84
N ALA A 213 -16.81 18.30 1.37
CA ALA A 213 -17.72 17.95 0.29
C ALA A 213 -19.17 18.33 0.60
N ARG A 214 -19.63 18.08 1.83
CA ARG A 214 -20.99 18.51 2.28
C ARG A 214 -21.15 20.04 2.27
N GLY A 215 -20.11 20.75 2.70
CA GLY A 215 -20.12 22.22 2.67
C GLY A 215 -20.19 22.79 1.26
N GLU A 216 -19.41 22.23 0.33
CA GLU A 216 -19.42 22.63 -1.07
C GLU A 216 -20.75 22.27 -1.74
N HIS A 217 -21.31 21.08 -1.49
CA HIS A 217 -22.63 20.67 -1.98
C HIS A 217 -23.71 21.65 -1.56
N ARG A 218 -23.80 21.98 -0.28
CA ARG A 218 -24.80 22.91 0.26
C ARG A 218 -24.70 24.31 -0.35
N ARG A 219 -23.46 24.78 -0.62
CA ARG A 219 -23.26 26.10 -1.24
C ARG A 219 -23.69 26.14 -2.70
N ARG A 220 -23.57 25.00 -3.41
CA ARG A 220 -23.84 24.94 -4.86
C ARG A 220 -25.28 24.53 -5.19
N LEU A 221 -25.89 23.74 -4.34
CA LEU A 221 -27.25 23.20 -4.51
C LEU A 221 -28.09 23.50 -3.26
N PRO A 222 -28.36 24.79 -2.98
CA PRO A 222 -29.23 25.16 -1.88
C PRO A 222 -30.65 24.65 -2.17
N GLY A 223 -31.20 23.83 -1.28
CA GLY A 223 -32.54 23.22 -1.45
C GLY A 223 -32.49 21.73 -1.87
N GLU A 224 -31.39 21.26 -2.36
CA GLU A 224 -31.22 19.81 -2.62
C GLU A 224 -31.01 19.03 -1.30
N PRO A 225 -31.39 17.73 -1.28
CA PRO A 225 -31.12 16.87 -0.14
C PRO A 225 -29.65 16.87 0.24
N ALA A 226 -29.34 16.73 1.53
CA ALA A 226 -27.95 16.70 2.01
C ALA A 226 -27.15 15.58 1.36
N LEU A 227 -25.91 15.88 0.94
CA LEU A 227 -25.00 14.90 0.37
C LEU A 227 -24.80 13.72 1.33
N GLY A 228 -25.20 12.53 0.90
CA GLY A 228 -24.97 11.27 1.62
C GLY A 228 -23.49 10.94 1.67
N CYS A 229 -22.91 10.92 2.87
CA CYS A 229 -21.52 10.52 3.04
C CYS A 229 -21.47 9.19 3.80
N PRO A 230 -20.99 8.11 3.18
CA PRO A 230 -20.89 6.81 3.82
C PRO A 230 -19.90 6.86 4.99
N ARG A 231 -20.18 6.08 6.02
CA ARG A 231 -19.23 5.94 7.13
C ARG A 231 -18.08 5.02 6.71
N GLN A 232 -16.85 5.52 6.77
CA GLN A 232 -15.68 4.68 6.55
C GLN A 232 -15.50 3.73 7.75
N PRO A 233 -15.51 2.40 7.55
CA PRO A 233 -15.33 1.44 8.64
C PRO A 233 -13.89 1.47 9.17
N TYR A 234 -13.69 0.98 10.38
CA TYR A 234 -12.36 0.65 10.86
C TYR A 234 -11.81 -0.56 10.10
N LEU A 235 -10.54 -0.48 9.75
CA LEU A 235 -9.83 -1.62 9.21
C LEU A 235 -9.48 -2.58 10.38
N ALA A 236 -10.21 -3.69 10.46
CA ALA A 236 -9.90 -4.75 11.41
C ALA A 236 -8.53 -5.39 11.12
N ARG A 237 -7.98 -6.11 12.11
CA ARG A 237 -6.80 -6.94 11.89
C ARG A 237 -7.15 -8.04 10.89
N LEU A 238 -6.48 -8.02 9.74
CA LEU A 238 -6.67 -9.01 8.70
C LEU A 238 -5.65 -10.16 8.85
N PRO A 239 -6.05 -11.41 8.58
CA PRO A 239 -5.12 -12.52 8.46
C PRO A 239 -4.16 -12.28 7.28
N ASP A 240 -3.05 -13.02 7.26
CA ASP A 240 -2.16 -13.00 6.11
C ASP A 240 -2.88 -13.62 4.89
N ALA A 241 -3.06 -12.83 3.88
CA ALA A 241 -3.68 -13.23 2.62
C ALA A 241 -2.70 -13.02 1.47
N GLY A 242 -2.25 -14.14 0.90
CA GLY A 242 -1.23 -14.13 -0.13
C GLY A 242 -0.78 -15.52 -0.50
N LEU A 243 0.31 -15.58 -1.23
CA LEU A 243 0.91 -16.85 -1.69
C LEU A 243 2.43 -16.76 -1.64
N ARG A 244 3.07 -17.92 -1.73
CA ARG A 244 4.52 -17.99 -1.85
C ARG A 244 4.95 -17.58 -3.26
N LEU A 245 6.13 -16.98 -3.39
CA LEU A 245 6.67 -16.57 -4.69
C LEU A 245 6.76 -17.77 -5.65
N SER A 246 7.18 -18.94 -5.18
CA SER A 246 7.22 -20.17 -5.95
C SER A 246 5.85 -20.60 -6.50
N ALA A 247 4.78 -20.36 -5.74
CA ALA A 247 3.41 -20.63 -6.18
C ALA A 247 2.93 -19.62 -7.25
N LEU A 248 3.29 -18.35 -7.10
CA LEU A 248 3.01 -17.31 -8.10
C LEU A 248 3.68 -17.65 -9.44
N MET A 249 4.95 -18.08 -9.40
CA MET A 249 5.71 -18.44 -10.60
C MET A 249 5.13 -19.67 -11.33
N ARG A 250 4.63 -20.66 -10.58
CA ARG A 250 3.95 -21.84 -11.18
C ARG A 250 2.60 -21.51 -11.81
N ALA A 251 1.89 -20.55 -11.25
CA ALA A 251 0.59 -20.13 -11.77
C ALA A 251 0.69 -19.33 -13.09
N GLN A 252 1.90 -18.98 -13.54
CA GLN A 252 2.15 -18.25 -14.79
C GLN A 252 3.10 -19.06 -15.70
N PRO A 253 2.58 -20.00 -16.51
CA PRO A 253 3.40 -20.91 -17.31
C PRO A 253 4.28 -20.22 -18.37
N GLY A 254 4.06 -18.96 -18.72
CA GLY A 254 4.87 -18.20 -19.69
C GLY A 254 6.25 -17.74 -19.19
N ILE A 255 6.53 -17.75 -17.88
CA ILE A 255 7.78 -17.22 -17.31
C ILE A 255 8.82 -18.34 -17.09
N ALA A 256 8.40 -19.59 -17.04
CA ALA A 256 9.29 -20.73 -16.74
C ALA A 256 10.30 -21.04 -17.86
N SER A 257 10.14 -20.51 -19.08
CA SER A 257 11.01 -20.83 -20.23
C SER A 257 12.25 -19.94 -20.39
N THR A 258 12.41 -18.89 -19.59
CA THR A 258 13.52 -17.91 -19.74
C THR A 258 14.68 -18.16 -18.75
N LEU A 259 14.63 -19.20 -17.94
CA LEU A 259 15.64 -19.53 -16.90
C LEU A 259 16.36 -20.87 -17.18
N ARG A 260 16.62 -21.20 -18.47
CA ARG A 260 17.58 -22.27 -18.81
C ARG A 260 18.87 -21.70 -19.34
#